data_93c0f74b79373977de0ac4d6e8886af8
#
_entry.id   93c0f74b79373977de0ac4d6e8886af8
#
_cell.length_a   1.000
_cell.length_b   1.000
_cell.length_c   1.000
_cell.angle_alpha   90.00
_cell.angle_beta   90.00
_cell.angle_gamma   90.00
#
_symmetry.space_group_name_H-M   'P 1'
#
loop_
_entity.id
_entity.type
_entity.pdbx_description
1 polymer ?
#
loop_
_entity_poly.entity_id
_entity_poly.type
_entity_poly.pdbx_seq_one_letter_code
_entity_poly.pdbx_strand_id
1 'polypeptide(L)'
;MGLLDFLLRGGGANEAPAEEPENNVFDKPRADELARMPRRENGLVKSNEFLLQTDLNEETFMSDIDEYRNRKFKGRDARLFKEWDSIDSKYGTQGDVFYLVRKRNPAGLPVVYEVVFKIHSFCGIEEDGSDGKHRPKFADRFVMRINIPNNYPSVDAKLEFKFAVKNVMGQEIPHPWHPNIRFYGDFAGRVCLNVDACGAYTDLSWYIDRVAHYLRYDTYHAKIGVPPFPEDDAVAEWITNEGEPDGWVEELQKYHNS
;
A
#
# COMPACT_ATOMS: atom_id res chain seq x y z
N MET A 1 31.16 -9.97 -70.17
CA MET A 1 31.65 -8.95 -69.21
C MET A 1 30.62 -8.85 -68.14
N GLY A 2 30.81 -9.25 -67.16
CA GLY A 2 31.21 -10.06 -66.12
C GLY A 2 30.64 -9.50 -64.86
N LEU A 3 29.58 -10.20 -64.40
CA LEU A 3 28.79 -9.91 -63.16
C LEU A 3 29.56 -10.34 -61.87
N LEU A 4 30.90 -10.39 -61.94
CA LEU A 4 31.72 -11.01 -60.87
C LEU A 4 32.74 -10.07 -60.28
N ASP A 5 32.73 -8.77 -60.62
CA ASP A 5 33.70 -7.80 -60.03
C ASP A 5 33.16 -6.94 -58.89
N PHE A 6 31.96 -7.22 -58.40
CA PHE A 6 31.34 -6.42 -57.32
C PHE A 6 31.40 -7.06 -55.92
N LEU A 7 32.01 -8.24 -55.81
CA LEU A 7 31.94 -9.02 -54.55
C LEU A 7 33.24 -9.05 -53.70
N LEU A 8 34.24 -8.21 -54.01
CA LEU A 8 35.54 -8.25 -53.33
C LEU A 8 36.05 -6.91 -52.78
N ARG A 9 35.14 -5.96 -52.47
CA ARG A 9 35.53 -4.77 -51.70
C ARG A 9 34.46 -4.43 -50.69
N GLY A 10 34.73 -4.72 -49.40
CA GLY A 10 33.94 -4.24 -48.30
C GLY A 10 33.96 -5.12 -47.06
N GLY A 11 35.16 -5.52 -46.65
CA GLY A 11 35.36 -5.97 -45.26
C GLY A 11 35.40 -4.77 -44.36
N GLY A 12 34.25 -4.12 -44.14
CA GLY A 12 34.04 -3.24 -42.99
C GLY A 12 33.72 -4.11 -41.79
N ALA A 13 34.61 -4.13 -40.81
CA ALA A 13 34.28 -4.66 -39.50
C ALA A 13 33.04 -3.93 -39.02
N ASN A 14 31.91 -4.63 -38.94
CA ASN A 14 30.79 -4.22 -38.15
C ASN A 14 31.28 -4.27 -36.68
N GLU A 15 31.77 -3.14 -36.16
CA GLU A 15 31.73 -2.90 -34.73
C GLU A 15 30.26 -3.03 -34.34
N ALA A 16 29.97 -4.06 -33.56
CA ALA A 16 28.68 -4.16 -32.91
C ALA A 16 28.49 -2.82 -32.16
N PRO A 17 27.30 -2.19 -32.27
CA PRO A 17 27.01 -1.00 -31.47
C PRO A 17 27.26 -1.40 -30.01
N ALA A 18 28.10 -0.62 -29.34
CA ALA A 18 28.26 -0.75 -27.89
C ALA A 18 26.87 -0.77 -27.30
N GLU A 19 26.52 -1.84 -26.63
CA GLU A 19 25.30 -1.91 -25.83
C GLU A 19 25.38 -0.70 -24.87
N GLU A 20 24.56 0.31 -25.15
CA GLU A 20 24.30 1.35 -24.16
C GLU A 20 23.84 0.60 -22.92
N PRO A 21 24.38 0.90 -21.71
CA PRO A 21 23.91 0.26 -20.50
C PRO A 21 22.41 0.52 -20.47
N GLU A 22 21.62 -0.55 -20.51
CA GLU A 22 20.18 -0.47 -20.28
C GLU A 22 20.01 0.26 -18.95
N ASN A 23 19.74 1.56 -19.01
CA ASN A 23 19.23 2.31 -17.89
C ASN A 23 17.89 1.66 -17.56
N ASN A 24 17.93 0.74 -16.62
CA ASN A 24 16.74 0.03 -16.17
C ASN A 24 15.87 1.07 -15.48
N VAL A 25 15.03 1.75 -16.28
CA VAL A 25 14.11 2.84 -15.85
C VAL A 25 13.21 2.38 -14.70
N PHE A 26 13.24 1.08 -14.40
CA PHE A 26 12.42 0.41 -13.41
C PHE A 26 13.15 0.00 -12.13
N ASP A 27 14.46 0.19 -12.03
CA ASP A 27 15.19 -0.06 -10.80
C ASP A 27 14.71 0.90 -9.71
N LYS A 28 13.98 0.36 -8.75
CA LYS A 28 13.58 1.13 -7.57
C LYS A 28 14.81 1.28 -6.65
N PRO A 29 15.03 2.47 -6.09
CA PRO A 29 16.13 2.67 -5.15
C PRO A 29 15.93 1.80 -3.91
N ARG A 30 17.04 1.36 -3.30
CA ARG A 30 17.02 0.59 -2.05
C ARG A 30 16.42 1.39 -0.89
N ALA A 31 16.02 0.71 0.17
CA ALA A 31 15.34 1.34 1.32
C ALA A 31 16.15 2.49 1.95
N ASP A 32 17.46 2.34 2.06
CA ASP A 32 18.37 3.38 2.57
C ASP A 32 18.49 4.58 1.63
N GLU A 33 18.43 4.36 0.33
CA GLU A 33 18.38 5.41 -0.69
C GLU A 33 17.04 6.13 -0.66
N LEU A 34 15.94 5.39 -0.54
CA LEU A 34 14.58 5.94 -0.43
C LEU A 34 14.43 6.80 0.83
N ALA A 35 15.04 6.40 1.94
CA ALA A 35 15.04 7.19 3.17
C ALA A 35 15.78 8.54 3.03
N ARG A 36 16.73 8.63 2.11
CA ARG A 36 17.55 9.83 1.81
C ARG A 36 16.99 10.68 0.66
N MET A 37 16.01 10.17 -0.08
CA MET A 37 15.44 10.91 -1.22
C MET A 37 14.78 12.21 -0.77
N PRO A 38 15.01 13.32 -1.48
CA PRO A 38 14.31 14.56 -1.19
C PRO A 38 12.80 14.36 -1.37
N ARG A 39 12.03 15.04 -0.53
CA ARG A 39 10.57 15.02 -0.57
C ARG A 39 10.05 15.38 -1.96
N ARG A 40 9.30 14.47 -2.57
CA ARG A 40 8.55 14.81 -3.78
C ARG A 40 7.21 15.43 -3.36
N GLU A 41 6.99 16.67 -3.74
CA GLU A 41 5.72 17.36 -3.56
C GLU A 41 4.71 16.90 -4.62
N ASN A 42 4.22 15.68 -4.48
CA ASN A 42 3.25 15.10 -5.43
C ASN A 42 1.81 15.10 -4.90
N GLY A 43 1.51 15.91 -3.88
CA GLY A 43 0.19 15.91 -3.23
C GLY A 43 -0.08 14.67 -2.38
N LEU A 44 0.92 13.80 -2.18
CA LEU A 44 0.79 12.63 -1.31
C LEU A 44 1.00 13.03 0.16
N VAL A 45 0.22 12.43 1.04
CA VAL A 45 0.32 12.65 2.49
C VAL A 45 1.65 12.09 3.01
N LYS A 46 2.43 12.92 3.69
CA LYS A 46 3.70 12.52 4.32
C LYS A 46 3.44 11.75 5.61
N SER A 47 4.39 10.91 6.02
CA SER A 47 4.22 10.09 7.23
C SER A 47 3.97 10.90 8.49
N ASN A 48 4.60 12.06 8.62
CA ASN A 48 4.43 12.96 9.76
C ASN A 48 3.11 13.78 9.73
N GLU A 49 2.39 13.77 8.62
CA GLU A 49 1.08 14.43 8.50
C GLU A 49 -0.07 13.53 8.96
N PHE A 50 0.20 12.23 9.09
CA PHE A 50 -0.75 11.28 9.63
C PHE A 50 -0.26 10.77 10.99
N LEU A 51 -0.86 11.31 12.03
CA LEU A 51 -0.66 10.84 13.41
C LEU A 51 -1.90 10.08 13.86
N LEU A 52 -1.70 8.93 14.51
CA LEU A 52 -2.79 8.17 15.08
C LEU A 52 -3.36 8.95 16.29
N GLN A 53 -4.63 9.32 16.22
CA GLN A 53 -5.35 9.89 17.35
C GLN A 53 -5.76 8.74 18.26
N THR A 54 -5.04 8.59 19.38
CA THR A 54 -5.25 7.49 20.34
C THR A 54 -6.44 7.69 21.26
N ASP A 55 -6.99 8.92 21.31
CA ASP A 55 -7.99 9.33 22.30
C ASP A 55 -9.42 8.91 21.95
N LEU A 56 -9.61 8.22 20.81
CA LEU A 56 -10.91 7.66 20.49
C LEU A 56 -11.07 6.33 21.22
N ASN A 57 -11.91 6.36 22.21
CA ASN A 57 -12.45 5.16 22.78
C ASN A 57 -13.24 4.43 21.69
N GLU A 58 -12.66 3.35 21.16
CA GLU A 58 -13.25 2.52 20.08
C GLU A 58 -14.64 2.00 20.51
N GLU A 59 -14.84 1.83 21.81
CA GLU A 59 -16.12 1.35 22.38
C GLU A 59 -17.26 2.36 22.25
N THR A 60 -16.97 3.64 22.03
CA THR A 60 -17.99 4.70 21.96
C THR A 60 -18.34 5.13 20.54
N PHE A 61 -17.62 4.65 19.51
CA PHE A 61 -17.97 4.96 18.15
C PHE A 61 -19.12 4.09 17.67
N MET A 62 -20.25 4.72 17.44
CA MET A 62 -21.41 4.09 16.77
C MET A 62 -21.61 4.71 15.40
N SER A 63 -21.95 3.86 14.42
CA SER A 63 -22.31 4.36 13.10
C SER A 63 -23.65 5.10 13.17
N ASP A 64 -23.70 6.30 12.63
CA ASP A 64 -24.91 7.11 12.48
C ASP A 64 -25.50 7.04 11.05
N ILE A 65 -25.09 6.05 10.25
CA ILE A 65 -25.48 5.91 8.84
C ILE A 65 -26.99 5.82 8.66
N ASP A 66 -27.69 5.23 9.61
CA ASP A 66 -29.15 5.06 9.55
C ASP A 66 -29.91 6.40 9.47
N GLU A 67 -29.36 7.46 10.03
CA GLU A 67 -29.90 8.82 9.89
C GLU A 67 -29.84 9.34 8.46
N TYR A 68 -28.98 8.75 7.62
CA TYR A 68 -28.73 9.14 6.25
C TYR A 68 -29.41 8.24 5.22
N ARG A 69 -29.83 7.02 5.56
CA ARG A 69 -30.44 6.03 4.64
C ARG A 69 -31.69 6.55 3.93
N ASN A 70 -32.45 7.43 4.56
CA ASN A 70 -33.66 8.01 3.99
C ASN A 70 -33.43 9.32 3.22
N ARG A 71 -32.17 9.82 3.19
CA ARG A 71 -31.82 11.04 2.47
C ARG A 71 -31.56 10.75 0.99
N LYS A 72 -31.92 11.70 0.12
CA LYS A 72 -31.64 11.59 -1.32
C LYS A 72 -30.41 12.39 -1.68
N PHE A 73 -29.34 11.71 -2.02
CA PHE A 73 -28.10 12.32 -2.49
C PHE A 73 -28.01 12.28 -4.02
N LYS A 74 -27.21 13.19 -4.61
CA LYS A 74 -26.94 13.27 -6.04
C LYS A 74 -25.44 13.42 -6.32
N GLY A 75 -25.03 13.02 -7.51
CA GLY A 75 -23.64 13.18 -7.98
C GLY A 75 -22.62 12.56 -7.01
N ARG A 76 -21.62 13.35 -6.64
CA ARG A 76 -20.55 12.94 -5.71
C ARG A 76 -21.09 12.45 -4.37
N ASP A 77 -22.08 13.14 -3.81
CA ASP A 77 -22.63 12.78 -2.50
C ASP A 77 -23.33 11.41 -2.54
N ALA A 78 -24.03 11.10 -3.63
CA ALA A 78 -24.63 9.77 -3.82
C ALA A 78 -23.55 8.67 -3.86
N ARG A 79 -22.40 8.94 -4.50
CA ARG A 79 -21.28 8.00 -4.51
C ARG A 79 -20.64 7.86 -3.12
N LEU A 80 -20.42 8.97 -2.41
CA LEU A 80 -19.89 8.93 -1.04
C LEU A 80 -20.79 8.14 -0.09
N PHE A 81 -22.10 8.31 -0.20
CA PHE A 81 -23.06 7.55 0.60
C PHE A 81 -22.98 6.04 0.27
N LYS A 82 -22.90 5.69 -1.02
CA LYS A 82 -22.74 4.29 -1.45
C LYS A 82 -21.46 3.66 -0.88
N GLU A 83 -20.34 4.39 -0.89
CA GLU A 83 -19.09 3.92 -0.29
C GLU A 83 -19.24 3.66 1.21
N TRP A 84 -19.85 4.61 1.92
CA TRP A 84 -20.09 4.47 3.35
C TRP A 84 -21.00 3.29 3.68
N ASP A 85 -22.11 3.15 2.95
CA ASP A 85 -23.05 2.03 3.12
C ASP A 85 -22.38 0.67 2.85
N SER A 86 -21.53 0.60 1.84
CA SER A 86 -20.73 -0.60 1.53
C SER A 86 -19.74 -0.96 2.65
N ILE A 87 -19.03 0.04 3.20
CA ILE A 87 -18.10 -0.16 4.32
C ILE A 87 -18.86 -0.56 5.59
N ASP A 88 -19.94 0.15 5.93
CA ASP A 88 -20.72 -0.10 7.14
C ASP A 88 -21.39 -1.47 7.13
N SER A 89 -21.97 -1.84 5.99
CA SER A 89 -22.63 -3.15 5.82
C SER A 89 -21.66 -4.33 5.97
N LYS A 90 -20.37 -4.11 5.66
CA LYS A 90 -19.38 -5.18 5.67
C LYS A 90 -18.60 -5.28 6.96
N TYR A 91 -18.18 -4.14 7.51
CA TYR A 91 -17.26 -4.10 8.64
C TYR A 91 -17.92 -3.58 9.92
N GLY A 92 -18.90 -2.67 9.80
CA GLY A 92 -19.46 -1.99 10.96
C GLY A 92 -18.40 -1.17 11.71
N THR A 93 -18.60 -1.04 13.01
CA THR A 93 -17.73 -0.28 13.92
C THR A 93 -17.05 -1.14 14.98
N GLN A 94 -17.15 -2.46 14.87
CA GLN A 94 -16.59 -3.44 15.80
C GLN A 94 -16.14 -4.69 15.00
N GLY A 95 -15.28 -5.48 15.61
CA GLY A 95 -14.74 -6.71 15.02
C GLY A 95 -13.25 -6.64 14.75
N ASP A 96 -12.74 -7.59 13.96
CA ASP A 96 -11.31 -7.66 13.63
C ASP A 96 -10.90 -6.60 12.60
N VAL A 97 -11.84 -6.20 11.75
CA VAL A 97 -11.69 -5.05 10.85
C VAL A 97 -12.91 -4.16 11.05
N PHE A 98 -12.69 -2.91 11.42
CA PHE A 98 -13.74 -1.93 11.60
C PHE A 98 -13.27 -0.53 11.20
N TYR A 99 -14.21 0.41 11.07
CA TYR A 99 -13.90 1.75 10.62
C TYR A 99 -14.35 2.83 11.61
N LEU A 100 -13.68 3.98 11.52
CA LEU A 100 -14.02 5.21 12.22
C LEU A 100 -14.10 6.36 11.21
N VAL A 101 -15.10 7.22 11.33
CA VAL A 101 -15.23 8.43 10.50
C VAL A 101 -14.45 9.58 11.15
N ARG A 102 -13.49 10.14 10.42
CA ARG A 102 -12.63 11.24 10.92
C ARG A 102 -12.99 12.60 10.38
N LYS A 103 -13.53 12.64 9.17
CA LYS A 103 -13.94 13.90 8.54
C LYS A 103 -15.14 13.67 7.64
N ARG A 104 -16.04 14.65 7.65
CA ARG A 104 -17.23 14.69 6.80
C ARG A 104 -17.21 15.92 5.91
N ASN A 105 -17.91 15.83 4.79
CA ASN A 105 -18.19 16.95 3.92
C ASN A 105 -19.38 17.80 4.47
N PRO A 106 -19.75 18.93 3.86
CA PRO A 106 -20.87 19.74 4.30
C PRO A 106 -22.25 19.01 4.28
N ALA A 107 -22.39 17.94 3.49
CA ALA A 107 -23.60 17.10 3.49
C ALA A 107 -23.62 16.07 4.62
N GLY A 108 -22.58 16.02 5.46
CA GLY A 108 -22.44 15.08 6.56
C GLY A 108 -21.84 13.74 6.17
N LEU A 109 -21.42 13.56 4.90
CA LEU A 109 -20.92 12.29 4.39
C LEU A 109 -19.40 12.15 4.64
N PRO A 110 -18.93 10.95 5.01
CA PRO A 110 -17.52 10.72 5.29
C PRO A 110 -16.62 10.96 4.08
N VAL A 111 -15.50 11.63 4.31
CA VAL A 111 -14.44 11.86 3.31
C VAL A 111 -13.06 11.46 3.82
N VAL A 112 -12.94 11.17 5.12
CA VAL A 112 -11.76 10.55 5.72
C VAL A 112 -12.21 9.46 6.66
N TYR A 113 -11.70 8.26 6.42
CA TYR A 113 -11.88 7.11 7.31
C TYR A 113 -10.56 6.73 7.97
N GLU A 114 -10.64 6.16 9.14
CA GLU A 114 -9.61 5.30 9.71
C GLU A 114 -10.17 3.88 9.80
N VAL A 115 -9.44 2.95 9.22
CA VAL A 115 -9.76 1.52 9.28
C VAL A 115 -8.78 0.86 10.21
N VAL A 116 -9.30 0.19 11.21
CA VAL A 116 -8.53 -0.56 12.20
C VAL A 116 -8.55 -2.03 11.81
N PHE A 117 -7.38 -2.62 11.71
CA PHE A 117 -7.17 -4.04 11.45
C PHE A 117 -6.59 -4.68 12.73
N LYS A 118 -7.34 -5.56 13.37
CA LYS A 118 -6.89 -6.44 14.45
C LYS A 118 -6.44 -7.76 13.83
N ILE A 119 -5.35 -7.70 13.10
CA ILE A 119 -4.80 -8.83 12.33
C ILE A 119 -3.35 -9.01 12.73
N HIS A 120 -2.98 -10.20 13.15
CA HIS A 120 -1.59 -10.57 13.41
C HIS A 120 -0.79 -10.49 12.11
N SER A 121 0.30 -9.71 12.09
CA SER A 121 1.11 -9.55 10.88
C SER A 121 2.52 -9.07 11.19
N PHE A 122 3.40 -9.15 10.21
CA PHE A 122 4.75 -8.59 10.31
C PHE A 122 4.71 -7.07 10.43
N CYS A 123 5.53 -6.51 11.33
CA CYS A 123 5.66 -5.07 11.53
C CYS A 123 7.12 -4.59 11.50
N GLY A 124 8.03 -5.40 11.00
CA GLY A 124 9.45 -5.13 10.90
C GLY A 124 10.27 -6.39 11.04
N ILE A 125 11.57 -6.22 11.08
CA ILE A 125 12.55 -7.29 11.30
C ILE A 125 13.53 -6.88 12.40
N GLU A 126 14.22 -7.87 12.99
CA GLU A 126 15.34 -7.67 13.91
C GLU A 126 16.46 -8.66 13.59
N GLU A 127 17.70 -8.26 13.81
CA GLU A 127 18.83 -9.17 13.65
C GLU A 127 18.77 -10.31 14.67
N ASP A 128 18.87 -11.54 14.19
CA ASP A 128 19.09 -12.70 15.05
C ASP A 128 20.58 -12.84 15.30
N GLY A 129 21.03 -12.50 16.49
CA GLY A 129 22.41 -12.23 16.86
C GLY A 129 23.45 -13.34 16.63
N SER A 130 23.15 -14.44 15.95
CA SER A 130 24.07 -15.57 15.79
C SER A 130 24.48 -15.90 14.35
N ASP A 131 23.68 -15.60 13.35
CA ASP A 131 23.93 -16.03 11.97
C ASP A 131 23.77 -14.91 10.91
N GLY A 132 23.49 -13.69 11.34
CA GLY A 132 23.27 -12.54 10.44
C GLY A 132 21.92 -12.58 9.73
N LYS A 133 21.01 -13.48 10.13
CA LYS A 133 19.65 -13.51 9.65
C LYS A 133 18.75 -12.58 10.42
N HIS A 134 17.61 -12.25 9.82
CA HIS A 134 16.62 -11.38 10.42
C HIS A 134 15.36 -12.16 10.75
N ARG A 135 14.86 -12.01 11.97
CA ARG A 135 13.56 -12.53 12.39
C ARG A 135 12.47 -11.47 12.23
N PRO A 136 11.25 -11.85 11.84
CA PRO A 136 10.14 -10.92 11.78
C PRO A 136 9.69 -10.49 13.18
N LYS A 137 9.33 -9.20 13.29
CA LYS A 137 8.55 -8.66 14.40
C LYS A 137 7.08 -8.70 14.05
N PHE A 138 6.25 -8.92 15.07
CA PHE A 138 4.81 -9.02 14.90
C PHE A 138 4.07 -7.91 15.63
N ALA A 139 2.90 -7.55 15.09
CA ALA A 139 1.91 -6.73 15.76
C ALA A 139 0.50 -7.22 15.39
N ASP A 140 -0.44 -6.96 16.29
CA ASP A 140 -1.82 -7.44 16.18
C ASP A 140 -2.80 -6.33 15.84
N ARG A 141 -2.30 -5.12 15.60
CA ARG A 141 -3.14 -3.96 15.33
C ARG A 141 -2.44 -2.96 14.42
N PHE A 142 -3.15 -2.59 13.35
CA PHE A 142 -2.72 -1.58 12.40
C PHE A 142 -3.87 -0.62 12.10
N VAL A 143 -3.55 0.65 11.84
CA VAL A 143 -4.56 1.66 11.50
C VAL A 143 -4.21 2.30 10.17
N MET A 144 -5.13 2.22 9.23
CA MET A 144 -5.00 2.81 7.89
C MET A 144 -5.97 3.97 7.72
N ARG A 145 -5.50 5.10 7.23
CA ARG A 145 -6.35 6.21 6.80
C ARG A 145 -6.67 6.09 5.33
N ILE A 146 -7.93 6.35 4.99
CA ILE A 146 -8.41 6.52 3.61
C ILE A 146 -8.83 7.98 3.45
N ASN A 147 -8.18 8.70 2.52
CA ASN A 147 -8.54 10.05 2.15
C ASN A 147 -9.25 10.04 0.80
N ILE A 148 -10.46 10.59 0.76
CA ILE A 148 -11.25 10.72 -0.47
C ILE A 148 -11.10 12.15 -0.99
N PRO A 149 -10.46 12.36 -2.16
CA PRO A 149 -10.24 13.69 -2.70
C PRO A 149 -11.54 14.35 -3.18
N ASN A 150 -11.50 15.67 -3.31
CA ASN A 150 -12.70 16.45 -3.69
C ASN A 150 -13.23 16.13 -5.09
N ASN A 151 -12.37 15.72 -6.00
CA ASN A 151 -12.74 15.33 -7.37
C ASN A 151 -13.21 13.86 -7.50
N TYR A 152 -13.23 13.07 -6.41
CA TYR A 152 -13.82 11.73 -6.44
C TYR A 152 -15.32 11.80 -6.77
N PRO A 153 -15.87 10.94 -7.64
CA PRO A 153 -15.28 9.73 -8.25
C PRO A 153 -14.74 9.93 -9.69
N SER A 154 -14.16 11.08 -10.01
CA SER A 154 -13.60 11.27 -11.36
C SER A 154 -12.44 10.28 -11.61
N VAL A 155 -12.13 10.03 -12.88
CA VAL A 155 -11.05 9.12 -13.29
C VAL A 155 -9.69 9.56 -12.76
N ASP A 156 -9.49 10.89 -12.59
CA ASP A 156 -8.26 11.46 -12.07
C ASP A 156 -8.20 11.54 -10.54
N ALA A 157 -9.26 11.06 -9.85
CA ALA A 157 -9.28 11.08 -8.39
C ALA A 157 -8.27 10.06 -7.84
N LYS A 158 -7.31 10.55 -7.06
CA LYS A 158 -6.33 9.71 -6.38
C LYS A 158 -6.79 9.47 -4.95
N LEU A 159 -7.36 8.30 -4.70
CA LEU A 159 -7.60 7.82 -3.35
C LEU A 159 -6.25 7.57 -2.66
N GLU A 160 -6.15 8.00 -1.42
CA GLU A 160 -4.95 7.78 -0.62
C GLU A 160 -5.24 6.76 0.48
N PHE A 161 -4.42 5.72 0.52
CA PHE A 161 -4.44 4.68 1.53
C PHE A 161 -3.10 4.69 2.23
N LYS A 162 -3.11 4.96 3.53
CA LYS A 162 -1.87 5.13 4.28
C LYS A 162 -1.99 4.64 5.71
N PHE A 163 -1.10 3.74 6.11
CA PHE A 163 -0.97 3.33 7.51
C PHE A 163 -0.37 4.45 8.36
N ALA A 164 -0.85 4.55 9.60
CA ALA A 164 -0.24 5.37 10.62
C ALA A 164 1.11 4.76 11.01
N VAL A 165 2.14 5.59 11.03
CA VAL A 165 3.51 5.20 11.43
C VAL A 165 3.93 5.91 12.73
N LYS A 166 3.14 6.87 13.20
CA LYS A 166 3.36 7.61 14.44
C LYS A 166 2.04 7.87 15.17
N ASN A 167 2.11 7.94 16.48
CA ASN A 167 1.00 8.40 17.31
C ASN A 167 0.95 9.93 17.39
N VAL A 168 -0.05 10.49 18.08
CA VAL A 168 -0.22 11.95 18.25
C VAL A 168 0.96 12.65 18.94
N MET A 169 1.76 11.91 19.69
CA MET A 169 2.98 12.42 20.34
C MET A 169 4.20 12.35 19.40
N GLY A 170 4.04 11.89 18.16
CA GLY A 170 5.11 11.73 17.20
C GLY A 170 6.00 10.49 17.44
N GLN A 171 5.62 9.62 18.36
CA GLN A 171 6.32 8.36 18.62
C GLN A 171 5.99 7.35 17.52
N GLU A 172 7.00 6.60 17.08
CA GLU A 172 6.81 5.53 16.11
C GLU A 172 5.92 4.42 16.68
N ILE A 173 5.04 3.91 15.83
CA ILE A 173 4.13 2.80 16.15
C ILE A 173 4.29 1.70 15.11
N PRO A 174 3.99 0.45 15.45
CA PRO A 174 4.02 -0.65 14.49
C PRO A 174 3.16 -0.33 13.26
N HIS A 175 3.74 -0.53 12.09
CA HIS A 175 3.05 -0.47 10.81
C HIS A 175 3.49 -1.66 9.95
N PRO A 176 2.71 -2.06 8.93
CA PRO A 176 2.94 -3.33 8.26
C PRO A 176 4.29 -3.41 7.55
N TRP A 177 5.02 -4.50 7.76
CA TRP A 177 6.17 -4.92 6.98
C TRP A 177 5.68 -5.78 5.82
N HIS A 178 5.40 -5.17 4.67
CA HIS A 178 4.78 -5.84 3.54
C HIS A 178 5.26 -5.24 2.21
N PRO A 179 5.64 -6.01 1.18
CA PRO A 179 6.26 -5.49 -0.03
C PRO A 179 5.38 -4.52 -0.84
N ASN A 180 4.06 -4.57 -0.69
CA ASN A 180 3.13 -3.60 -1.30
C ASN A 180 2.82 -2.37 -0.41
N ILE A 181 3.55 -2.21 0.70
CA ILE A 181 3.39 -1.09 1.63
C ILE A 181 4.76 -0.46 1.85
N ARG A 182 4.88 0.85 1.63
CA ARG A 182 6.12 1.57 1.87
C ARG A 182 6.47 1.54 3.36
N PHE A 183 7.61 0.96 3.71
CA PHE A 183 8.01 0.87 5.09
C PHE A 183 8.89 2.06 5.53
N TYR A 184 9.77 2.54 4.66
CA TYR A 184 10.75 3.58 4.97
C TYR A 184 10.46 4.92 4.30
N GLY A 185 11.10 5.97 4.83
CA GLY A 185 11.16 7.29 4.24
C GLY A 185 9.88 8.13 4.40
N ASP A 186 9.81 9.21 3.66
CA ASP A 186 8.74 10.21 3.76
C ASP A 186 7.34 9.67 3.39
N PHE A 187 7.29 8.59 2.64
CA PHE A 187 6.05 7.94 2.23
C PHE A 187 5.73 6.68 3.03
N ALA A 188 6.40 6.46 4.18
CA ALA A 188 6.13 5.32 5.04
C ALA A 188 4.63 5.19 5.35
N GLY A 189 4.13 3.96 5.32
CA GLY A 189 2.72 3.63 5.47
C GLY A 189 1.91 3.67 4.17
N ARG A 190 2.40 4.24 3.05
CA ARG A 190 1.68 4.26 1.77
C ARG A 190 1.44 2.85 1.25
N VAL A 191 0.18 2.59 0.85
CA VAL A 191 -0.24 1.30 0.31
C VAL A 191 -0.31 1.38 -1.21
N CYS A 192 0.36 0.47 -1.90
CA CYS A 192 0.20 0.25 -3.33
C CYS A 192 -0.88 -0.80 -3.58
N LEU A 193 -2.04 -0.36 -4.01
CA LEU A 193 -3.19 -1.23 -4.28
C LEU A 193 -3.34 -1.59 -5.76
N ASN A 194 -2.40 -1.13 -6.61
CA ASN A 194 -2.45 -1.31 -8.06
C ASN A 194 -3.82 -0.86 -8.63
N VAL A 195 -4.19 0.38 -8.33
CA VAL A 195 -5.52 0.96 -8.58
C VAL A 195 -5.87 0.97 -10.08
N ASP A 196 -4.86 1.01 -10.94
CA ASP A 196 -5.02 1.01 -12.40
C ASP A 196 -5.65 -0.31 -12.91
N ALA A 197 -5.50 -1.41 -12.15
CA ALA A 197 -6.11 -2.70 -12.47
C ALA A 197 -7.57 -2.82 -11.98
N CYS A 198 -8.05 -1.89 -11.14
CA CYS A 198 -9.30 -2.05 -10.40
C CYS A 198 -10.47 -1.27 -10.98
N GLY A 199 -10.31 -0.53 -12.06
CA GLY A 199 -11.40 0.20 -12.75
C GLY A 199 -12.18 1.20 -11.86
N ALA A 200 -12.86 2.15 -12.48
CA ALA A 200 -13.63 3.23 -11.83
C ALA A 200 -14.85 2.75 -11.00
N TYR A 201 -15.10 1.46 -10.91
CA TYR A 201 -16.30 0.89 -10.29
C TYR A 201 -16.03 0.14 -8.98
N THR A 202 -14.78 0.08 -8.55
CA THR A 202 -14.42 -0.65 -7.33
C THR A 202 -14.80 0.15 -6.10
N ASP A 203 -15.56 -0.47 -5.19
CA ASP A 203 -15.99 0.14 -3.94
C ASP A 203 -14.83 0.17 -2.91
N LEU A 204 -14.85 1.13 -1.98
CA LEU A 204 -13.80 1.26 -0.95
C LEU A 204 -13.70 0.01 -0.06
N SER A 205 -14.80 -0.69 0.19
CA SER A 205 -14.81 -1.95 0.94
C SER A 205 -13.92 -3.01 0.31
N TRP A 206 -13.84 -3.08 -1.03
CA TRP A 206 -12.94 -3.99 -1.73
C TRP A 206 -11.46 -3.68 -1.45
N TYR A 207 -11.09 -2.39 -1.40
CA TYR A 207 -9.72 -2.00 -1.06
C TYR A 207 -9.36 -2.36 0.38
N ILE A 208 -10.30 -2.24 1.30
CA ILE A 208 -10.12 -2.64 2.69
C ILE A 208 -9.87 -4.15 2.78
N ASP A 209 -10.65 -4.97 2.05
CA ASP A 209 -10.40 -6.42 1.96
C ASP A 209 -9.01 -6.73 1.44
N ARG A 210 -8.63 -6.07 0.35
CA ARG A 210 -7.33 -6.33 -0.25
C ARG A 210 -6.19 -6.02 0.72
N VAL A 211 -6.32 -4.97 1.52
CA VAL A 211 -5.36 -4.65 2.58
C VAL A 211 -5.37 -5.72 3.68
N ALA A 212 -6.54 -6.23 4.07
CA ALA A 212 -6.61 -7.33 5.03
C ALA A 212 -5.89 -8.60 4.50
N HIS A 213 -6.03 -8.91 3.20
CA HIS A 213 -5.27 -9.99 2.55
C HIS A 213 -3.76 -9.71 2.50
N TYR A 214 -3.34 -8.45 2.35
CA TYR A 214 -1.92 -8.08 2.48
C TYR A 214 -1.41 -8.38 3.89
N LEU A 215 -2.15 -7.97 4.91
CA LEU A 215 -1.73 -8.19 6.30
C LEU A 215 -1.65 -9.68 6.66
N ARG A 216 -2.45 -10.54 6.04
CA ARG A 216 -2.38 -12.00 6.18
C ARG A 216 -1.32 -12.66 5.29
N TYR A 217 -0.68 -11.88 4.42
CA TYR A 217 0.23 -12.39 3.40
C TYR A 217 -0.40 -13.36 2.39
N ASP A 218 -1.72 -13.30 2.22
CA ASP A 218 -2.43 -14.10 1.21
C ASP A 218 -2.06 -13.65 -0.22
N THR A 219 -1.74 -12.37 -0.39
CA THR A 219 -1.35 -11.79 -1.68
C THR A 219 -0.26 -10.73 -1.51
N TYR A 220 0.83 -10.84 -2.27
CA TYR A 220 1.92 -9.86 -2.28
C TYR A 220 2.73 -9.95 -3.57
N HIS A 221 3.52 -8.91 -3.85
CA HIS A 221 4.46 -8.86 -4.97
C HIS A 221 5.86 -8.56 -4.42
N ALA A 222 6.70 -9.60 -4.36
CA ALA A 222 8.07 -9.49 -3.87
C ALA A 222 9.14 -9.56 -4.98
N LYS A 223 8.75 -9.71 -6.26
CA LYS A 223 9.72 -9.77 -7.37
C LYS A 223 10.14 -8.36 -7.77
N ILE A 224 11.39 -8.00 -7.45
CA ILE A 224 12.02 -6.75 -7.86
C ILE A 224 12.27 -6.81 -9.38
N GLY A 225 12.08 -5.66 -10.07
CA GLY A 225 12.30 -5.55 -11.52
C GLY A 225 11.22 -6.18 -12.41
N VAL A 226 10.17 -6.78 -11.84
CA VAL A 226 9.06 -7.39 -12.59
C VAL A 226 7.72 -6.76 -12.22
N PRO A 227 6.94 -6.25 -13.18
CA PRO A 227 5.60 -5.73 -12.89
C PRO A 227 4.63 -6.82 -12.38
N PRO A 228 3.72 -6.46 -11.47
CA PRO A 228 3.67 -5.22 -10.71
C PRO A 228 4.81 -5.14 -9.70
N PHE A 229 5.50 -3.99 -9.70
CA PHE A 229 6.67 -3.80 -8.82
C PHE A 229 6.26 -3.75 -7.35
N PRO A 230 7.11 -4.21 -6.41
CA PRO A 230 6.90 -3.98 -5.00
C PRO A 230 6.91 -2.47 -4.69
N GLU A 231 6.20 -2.08 -3.65
CA GLU A 231 6.22 -0.70 -3.16
C GLU A 231 7.47 -0.43 -2.31
N ASP A 232 8.02 -1.47 -1.68
CA ASP A 232 9.23 -1.41 -0.86
C ASP A 232 10.18 -2.56 -1.21
N ASP A 233 11.33 -2.22 -1.80
CA ASP A 233 12.30 -3.20 -2.29
C ASP A 233 13.01 -3.92 -1.15
N ALA A 234 13.32 -3.24 -0.03
CA ALA A 234 13.98 -3.88 1.11
C ALA A 234 13.08 -4.94 1.77
N VAL A 235 11.78 -4.66 1.86
CA VAL A 235 10.81 -5.66 2.33
C VAL A 235 10.73 -6.83 1.35
N ALA A 236 10.69 -6.54 0.05
CA ALA A 236 10.64 -7.56 -0.99
C ALA A 236 11.91 -8.45 -0.99
N GLU A 237 13.09 -7.85 -0.81
CA GLU A 237 14.36 -8.58 -0.68
C GLU A 237 14.34 -9.52 0.53
N TRP A 238 13.91 -9.03 1.70
CA TRP A 238 13.81 -9.88 2.88
C TRP A 238 12.82 -11.03 2.69
N ILE A 239 11.64 -10.77 2.14
CA ILE A 239 10.63 -11.81 1.87
C ILE A 239 11.24 -12.91 0.99
N THR A 240 11.93 -12.53 -0.11
CA THR A 240 12.48 -13.48 -1.07
C THR A 240 13.67 -14.26 -0.52
N ASN A 241 14.53 -13.61 0.27
CA ASN A 241 15.80 -14.19 0.70
C ASN A 241 15.71 -14.91 2.06
N GLU A 242 14.79 -14.51 2.93
CA GLU A 242 14.67 -15.02 4.29
C GLU A 242 13.22 -15.42 4.63
N GLY A 243 12.23 -14.54 4.38
CA GLY A 243 10.86 -14.72 4.82
C GLY A 243 10.17 -15.98 4.27
N GLU A 244 10.30 -16.23 2.97
CA GLU A 244 9.79 -17.46 2.32
C GLU A 244 10.70 -18.66 2.60
N PRO A 245 12.04 -18.59 2.40
CA PRO A 245 12.92 -19.73 2.59
C PRO A 245 12.97 -20.27 4.02
N ASP A 246 12.87 -19.39 5.01
CA ASP A 246 12.88 -19.76 6.43
C ASP A 246 11.49 -20.14 6.96
N GLY A 247 10.42 -20.07 6.11
CA GLY A 247 9.07 -20.51 6.44
C GLY A 247 8.20 -19.48 7.16
N TRP A 248 8.69 -18.26 7.45
CA TRP A 248 7.95 -17.25 8.20
C TRP A 248 6.62 -16.86 7.55
N VAL A 249 6.63 -16.72 6.23
CA VAL A 249 5.41 -16.38 5.48
C VAL A 249 4.39 -17.50 5.56
N GLU A 250 4.83 -18.74 5.41
CA GLU A 250 3.96 -19.93 5.51
C GLU A 250 3.37 -20.09 6.91
N GLU A 251 4.16 -19.84 7.97
CA GLU A 251 3.69 -19.88 9.35
C GLU A 251 2.61 -18.82 9.63
N LEU A 252 2.81 -17.58 9.14
CA LEU A 252 1.83 -16.51 9.26
C LEU A 252 0.52 -16.86 8.54
N GLN A 253 0.61 -17.40 7.31
CA GLN A 253 -0.57 -17.83 6.56
C GLN A 253 -1.30 -19.00 7.26
N LYS A 254 -0.57 -19.95 7.84
CA LYS A 254 -1.17 -21.05 8.64
C LYS A 254 -1.87 -20.51 9.89
N TYR A 255 -1.28 -19.53 10.57
CA TYR A 255 -1.88 -18.89 11.73
C TYR A 255 -3.28 -18.30 11.41
N HIS A 256 -3.47 -17.72 10.24
CA HIS A 256 -4.76 -17.15 9.82
C HIS A 256 -5.77 -18.18 9.32
N ASN A 257 -5.34 -19.37 8.99
CA ASN A 257 -6.20 -20.43 8.43
C ASN A 257 -6.51 -21.54 9.46
N SER A 258 -5.99 -21.42 10.68
CA SER A 258 -6.27 -22.32 11.81
C SER A 258 -7.46 -21.84 12.65
#